data_7901dbff7ddf4caffe73c6ba65b302ca
#
_entry.id   7901dbff7ddf4caffe73c6ba65b302ca
#
_cell.length_a   1.000
_cell.length_b   1.000
_cell.length_c   1.000
_cell.angle_alpha   90.00
_cell.angle_beta   90.00
_cell.angle_gamma   90.00
#
_symmetry.space_group_name_H-M   'P 1'
#
loop_
_entity.id
_entity.type
_entity.pdbx_description
1 polymer ?
#
loop_
_entity_poly.entity_id
_entity_poly.type
_entity_poly.pdbx_seq_one_letter_code
_entity_poly.pdbx_strand_id
1 'polypeptide(L)'
;MCTREMTLGEEIISLTEKGVDIPTVERMYRKYINLSANNEATKACAEYCKADAEITAEIFSTLFGTSSILPNDIAVGDQIEIPLGDLGTFTATVQMVKGDRVLFLFDDYIAKRPMNENGSNEGGYEKSDLKKWIENDLFKMFPEVLRNHMTGLTIPTLGEICGWGDNWDKEHIEPDDDEQLPLMKQRRNRVAYYNNDCAWGWLRNATKKEFSSASFAGVGSYGYAYYGSASNSDGVRPEFWLVR
;
A
#
# COMPACT_ATOMS: atom_id res chain seq x y z
N MET A 1 5.61 -34.69 -31.23
CA MET A 1 4.42 -34.62 -30.35
C MET A 1 4.57 -33.31 -29.58
N CYS A 2 3.73 -32.32 -29.86
CA CYS A 2 3.72 -31.07 -29.13
C CYS A 2 2.99 -31.37 -27.80
N THR A 3 3.73 -31.41 -26.70
CA THR A 3 3.12 -31.48 -25.35
C THR A 3 2.42 -30.16 -25.11
N ARG A 4 1.10 -30.19 -25.03
CA ARG A 4 0.29 -29.03 -24.64
C ARG A 4 0.78 -28.58 -23.25
N GLU A 5 1.24 -27.34 -23.13
CA GLU A 5 1.52 -26.74 -21.83
C GLU A 5 0.20 -26.68 -21.04
N MET A 6 0.25 -27.14 -19.79
CA MET A 6 -0.89 -27.05 -18.88
C MET A 6 -1.18 -25.59 -18.58
N THR A 7 -2.46 -25.22 -18.50
CA THR A 7 -2.85 -23.92 -17.98
C THR A 7 -2.54 -23.86 -16.49
N LEU A 8 -2.37 -22.66 -15.94
CA LEU A 8 -2.11 -22.46 -14.52
C LEU A 8 -3.18 -23.12 -13.64
N GLY A 9 -4.45 -23.09 -14.07
CA GLY A 9 -5.54 -23.76 -13.35
C GLY A 9 -5.39 -25.29 -13.33
N GLU A 10 -4.99 -25.89 -14.45
CA GLU A 10 -4.72 -27.33 -14.53
C GLU A 10 -3.51 -27.74 -13.66
N GLU A 11 -2.51 -26.85 -13.54
CA GLU A 11 -1.34 -27.06 -12.70
C GLU A 11 -1.69 -26.98 -11.21
N ILE A 12 -2.50 -26.03 -10.79
CA ILE A 12 -3.02 -25.88 -9.41
C ILE A 12 -3.81 -27.12 -9.03
N ILE A 13 -4.76 -27.57 -9.88
CA ILE A 13 -5.55 -28.78 -9.64
C ILE A 13 -4.63 -30.00 -9.50
N SER A 14 -3.68 -30.16 -10.40
CA SER A 14 -2.71 -31.25 -10.38
C SER A 14 -1.85 -31.27 -9.11
N LEU A 15 -1.44 -30.09 -8.60
CA LEU A 15 -0.66 -30.00 -7.37
C LEU A 15 -1.50 -30.35 -6.14
N THR A 16 -2.76 -29.92 -6.12
CA THR A 16 -3.69 -30.22 -5.01
C THR A 16 -4.04 -31.70 -4.99
N GLU A 17 -4.26 -32.31 -6.14
CA GLU A 17 -4.46 -33.78 -6.26
C GLU A 17 -3.24 -34.60 -5.82
N LYS A 18 -2.03 -34.04 -5.94
CA LYS A 18 -0.77 -34.62 -5.47
C LYS A 18 -0.52 -34.39 -3.98
N GLY A 19 -1.46 -33.76 -3.26
CA GLY A 19 -1.37 -33.53 -1.82
C GLY A 19 -0.45 -32.38 -1.43
N VAL A 20 -0.15 -31.46 -2.36
CA VAL A 20 0.55 -30.20 -2.01
C VAL A 20 -0.43 -29.34 -1.22
N ASP A 21 0.01 -28.84 -0.07
CA ASP A 21 -0.83 -28.03 0.80
C ASP A 21 -1.18 -26.67 0.15
N ILE A 22 -2.37 -26.16 0.47
CA ILE A 22 -2.92 -24.92 -0.10
C ILE A 22 -1.99 -23.72 0.07
N PRO A 23 -1.38 -23.45 1.25
CA PRO A 23 -0.42 -22.35 1.42
C PRO A 23 0.79 -22.44 0.48
N THR A 24 1.27 -23.64 0.19
CA THR A 24 2.38 -23.83 -0.76
C THR A 24 1.94 -23.54 -2.20
N VAL A 25 0.75 -23.99 -2.60
CA VAL A 25 0.17 -23.67 -3.91
C VAL A 25 -0.02 -22.16 -4.06
N GLU A 26 -0.56 -21.49 -3.06
CA GLU A 26 -0.70 -20.01 -3.04
C GLU A 26 0.64 -19.29 -3.19
N ARG A 27 1.69 -19.76 -2.47
CA ARG A 27 3.03 -19.17 -2.56
C ARG A 27 3.64 -19.32 -3.95
N MET A 28 3.45 -20.48 -4.59
CA MET A 28 3.89 -20.73 -5.97
C MET A 28 3.14 -19.84 -6.96
N TYR A 29 1.83 -19.67 -6.78
CA TYR A 29 0.98 -18.80 -7.58
C TYR A 29 1.39 -17.33 -7.47
N ARG A 30 1.61 -16.81 -6.26
CA ARG A 30 2.11 -15.44 -6.03
C ARG A 30 3.45 -15.21 -6.71
N LYS A 31 4.38 -16.16 -6.61
CA LYS A 31 5.67 -16.08 -7.30
C LYS A 31 5.52 -16.05 -8.83
N TYR A 32 4.56 -16.78 -9.38
CA TYR A 32 4.29 -16.80 -10.81
C TYR A 32 3.69 -15.49 -11.31
N ILE A 33 2.73 -14.91 -10.58
CA ILE A 33 2.15 -13.59 -10.91
C ILE A 33 3.24 -12.52 -10.89
N ASN A 34 4.09 -12.50 -9.87
CA ASN A 34 5.19 -11.54 -9.77
C ASN A 34 6.22 -11.69 -10.90
N LEU A 35 6.47 -12.91 -11.37
CA LEU A 35 7.36 -13.16 -12.50
C LEU A 35 6.74 -12.75 -13.84
N SER A 36 5.42 -12.88 -14.00
CA SER A 36 4.73 -12.51 -15.25
C SER A 36 4.53 -10.99 -15.38
N ALA A 37 4.34 -10.26 -14.28
CA ALA A 37 4.19 -8.81 -14.27
C ALA A 37 5.46 -8.05 -14.67
N ASN A 38 6.64 -8.66 -14.46
CA ASN A 38 7.94 -8.04 -14.74
C ASN A 38 8.52 -8.30 -16.16
N ASN A 39 7.77 -8.91 -17.05
CA ASN A 39 8.27 -9.25 -18.38
C ASN A 39 7.58 -8.44 -19.48
N GLU A 40 8.28 -7.46 -20.08
CA GLU A 40 7.78 -6.59 -21.18
C GLU A 40 7.31 -7.35 -22.44
N ALA A 41 7.59 -8.63 -22.55
CA ALA A 41 7.15 -9.49 -23.66
C ALA A 41 5.64 -9.76 -23.67
N THR A 42 4.86 -9.26 -22.73
CA THR A 42 3.51 -9.75 -22.46
C THR A 42 2.37 -8.74 -22.46
N LYS A 43 2.43 -7.64 -23.23
CA LYS A 43 1.21 -6.84 -23.44
C LYS A 43 0.09 -7.65 -24.12
N ALA A 44 0.42 -8.60 -24.99
CA ALA A 44 -0.55 -9.54 -25.56
C ALA A 44 -0.94 -10.67 -24.59
N CYS A 45 -0.06 -11.03 -23.64
CA CYS A 45 -0.36 -11.97 -22.56
C CYS A 45 -1.14 -11.33 -21.43
N ALA A 46 -1.05 -10.00 -21.23
CA ALA A 46 -1.76 -9.30 -20.16
C ALA A 46 -3.29 -9.35 -20.33
N GLU A 47 -3.80 -9.33 -21.56
CA GLU A 47 -5.24 -9.53 -21.81
C GLU A 47 -5.66 -10.99 -21.60
N TYR A 48 -4.80 -11.95 -21.95
CA TYR A 48 -5.03 -13.37 -21.71
C TYR A 48 -4.94 -13.70 -20.22
N CYS A 49 -3.93 -13.14 -19.52
CA CYS A 49 -3.79 -13.29 -18.07
C CYS A 49 -4.90 -12.57 -17.27
N LYS A 50 -5.54 -11.54 -17.82
CA LYS A 50 -6.67 -10.88 -17.18
C LYS A 50 -7.90 -11.80 -17.17
N ALA A 51 -8.20 -12.44 -18.27
CA ALA A 51 -9.28 -13.43 -18.34
C ALA A 51 -8.96 -14.68 -17.51
N ASP A 52 -7.73 -15.16 -17.50
CA ASP A 52 -7.30 -16.28 -16.65
C ASP A 52 -7.27 -15.92 -15.17
N ALA A 53 -6.93 -14.69 -14.80
CA ALA A 53 -6.98 -14.23 -13.40
C ALA A 53 -8.42 -14.11 -12.89
N GLU A 54 -9.36 -13.66 -13.71
CA GLU A 54 -10.78 -13.61 -13.37
C GLU A 54 -11.36 -15.02 -13.22
N ILE A 55 -11.08 -15.92 -14.14
CA ILE A 55 -11.48 -17.33 -14.08
C ILE A 55 -10.84 -18.05 -12.90
N THR A 56 -9.59 -17.75 -12.59
CA THR A 56 -8.87 -18.37 -11.47
C THR A 56 -9.39 -17.86 -10.14
N ALA A 57 -9.75 -16.59 -10.02
CA ALA A 57 -10.39 -16.04 -8.82
C ALA A 57 -11.79 -16.65 -8.59
N GLU A 58 -12.54 -16.89 -9.67
CA GLU A 58 -13.86 -17.52 -9.63
C GLU A 58 -13.77 -19.02 -9.28
N ILE A 59 -12.79 -19.75 -9.84
CA ILE A 59 -12.52 -21.15 -9.50
C ILE A 59 -12.02 -21.26 -8.05
N PHE A 60 -11.14 -20.36 -7.59
CA PHE A 60 -10.65 -20.31 -6.22
C PHE A 60 -11.79 -20.05 -5.23
N SER A 61 -12.66 -19.07 -5.54
CA SER A 61 -13.87 -18.77 -4.77
C SER A 61 -14.85 -19.95 -4.72
N THR A 62 -14.98 -20.70 -5.81
CA THR A 62 -15.90 -21.84 -5.93
C THR A 62 -15.37 -23.10 -5.21
N LEU A 63 -14.07 -23.35 -5.29
CA LEU A 63 -13.44 -24.54 -4.71
C LEU A 63 -13.17 -24.41 -3.21
N PHE A 64 -12.90 -23.20 -2.72
CA PHE A 64 -12.45 -22.96 -1.35
C PHE A 64 -13.44 -22.17 -0.48
N GLY A 65 -14.64 -21.89 -1.00
CA GLY A 65 -15.65 -21.07 -0.32
C GLY A 65 -15.23 -19.60 -0.26
N THR A 66 -15.97 -18.76 0.43
CA THR A 66 -15.65 -17.35 0.67
C THR A 66 -14.31 -17.24 1.41
N SER A 67 -13.22 -17.51 0.70
CA SER A 67 -11.90 -17.49 1.30
C SER A 67 -11.40 -16.05 1.39
N SER A 68 -10.88 -15.76 2.53
CA SER A 68 -10.10 -14.57 2.83
C SER A 68 -9.14 -14.24 1.68
N ILE A 69 -9.14 -12.99 1.25
CA ILE A 69 -8.18 -12.48 0.23
C ILE A 69 -6.73 -12.46 0.76
N LEU A 70 -6.56 -12.73 2.05
CA LEU A 70 -5.27 -12.77 2.73
C LEU A 70 -5.04 -14.15 3.35
N PRO A 71 -3.80 -14.66 3.34
CA PRO A 71 -3.42 -15.88 4.05
C PRO A 71 -3.75 -15.82 5.54
N ASN A 72 -4.10 -16.96 6.14
CA ASN A 72 -4.38 -17.02 7.58
C ASN A 72 -3.12 -16.78 8.44
N ASP A 73 -1.95 -17.07 7.90
CA ASP A 73 -0.64 -16.94 8.54
C ASP A 73 0.07 -15.61 8.22
N ILE A 74 -0.63 -14.65 7.61
CA ILE A 74 -0.07 -13.33 7.30
C ILE A 74 0.43 -12.65 8.58
N ALA A 75 1.64 -12.12 8.51
CA ALA A 75 2.36 -11.53 9.62
C ALA A 75 2.97 -10.16 9.28
N VAL A 76 3.32 -9.40 10.32
CA VAL A 76 4.06 -8.14 10.17
C VAL A 76 5.36 -8.37 9.41
N GLY A 77 5.58 -7.60 8.36
CA GLY A 77 6.73 -7.71 7.46
C GLY A 77 6.45 -8.48 6.16
N ASP A 78 5.30 -9.18 6.05
CA ASP A 78 4.90 -9.78 4.77
C ASP A 78 4.57 -8.70 3.74
N GLN A 79 4.78 -9.01 2.47
CA GLN A 79 4.67 -8.05 1.37
C GLN A 79 3.71 -8.54 0.30
N ILE A 80 3.01 -7.58 -0.31
CA ILE A 80 2.19 -7.80 -1.51
C ILE A 80 2.54 -6.78 -2.58
N GLU A 81 2.46 -7.19 -3.84
CA GLU A 81 2.57 -6.30 -4.99
C GLU A 81 1.18 -5.82 -5.42
N ILE A 82 1.04 -4.51 -5.58
CA ILE A 82 -0.23 -3.87 -5.92
C ILE A 82 -0.08 -3.07 -7.21
N PRO A 83 -0.75 -3.49 -8.29
CA PRO A 83 -0.83 -2.70 -9.50
C PRO A 83 -1.80 -1.52 -9.28
N LEU A 84 -1.34 -0.30 -9.57
CA LEU A 84 -2.09 0.95 -9.48
C LEU A 84 -2.30 1.59 -10.87
N GLY A 85 -2.72 0.80 -11.84
CA GLY A 85 -2.97 1.27 -13.20
C GLY A 85 -1.75 1.97 -13.81
N ASP A 86 -1.95 3.18 -14.31
CA ASP A 86 -0.89 3.97 -14.99
C ASP A 86 0.25 4.42 -14.04
N LEU A 87 0.06 4.38 -12.73
CA LEU A 87 1.13 4.68 -11.77
C LEU A 87 2.19 3.57 -11.71
N GLY A 88 1.83 2.33 -12.07
CA GLY A 88 2.72 1.17 -12.00
C GLY A 88 2.36 0.20 -10.90
N THR A 89 3.30 -0.70 -10.57
CA THR A 89 3.15 -1.70 -9.50
C THR A 89 4.05 -1.35 -8.33
N PHE A 90 3.52 -1.41 -7.12
CA PHE A 90 4.22 -1.03 -5.91
C PHE A 90 4.09 -2.10 -4.84
N THR A 91 5.14 -2.27 -4.05
CA THR A 91 5.15 -3.15 -2.88
C THR A 91 4.48 -2.47 -1.69
N ALA A 92 3.62 -3.20 -0.99
CA ALA A 92 3.08 -2.79 0.30
C ALA A 92 3.40 -3.85 1.36
N THR A 93 3.89 -3.40 2.52
CA THR A 93 4.32 -4.24 3.64
C THR A 93 3.31 -4.21 4.77
N VAL A 94 3.00 -5.38 5.33
CA VAL A 94 2.15 -5.52 6.52
C VAL A 94 2.81 -4.82 7.71
N GLN A 95 2.11 -3.87 8.30
CA GLN A 95 2.54 -3.11 9.47
C GLN A 95 1.89 -3.60 10.75
N MET A 96 0.66 -4.09 10.66
CA MET A 96 -0.11 -4.54 11.83
C MET A 96 -1.14 -5.60 11.43
N VAL A 97 -1.36 -6.57 12.32
CA VAL A 97 -2.45 -7.55 12.22
C VAL A 97 -3.33 -7.40 13.45
N LYS A 98 -4.62 -7.15 13.26
CA LYS A 98 -5.59 -6.88 14.32
C LYS A 98 -6.87 -7.69 14.07
N GLY A 99 -6.95 -8.90 14.63
CA GLY A 99 -8.06 -9.81 14.37
C GLY A 99 -8.15 -10.21 12.90
N ASP A 100 -9.25 -9.85 12.25
CA ASP A 100 -9.50 -10.07 10.83
C ASP A 100 -8.98 -8.94 9.92
N ARG A 101 -8.34 -7.91 10.47
CA ARG A 101 -7.86 -6.74 9.75
C ARG A 101 -6.34 -6.70 9.69
N VAL A 102 -5.82 -6.34 8.54
CA VAL A 102 -4.38 -6.22 8.27
C VAL A 102 -4.09 -4.85 7.71
N LEU A 103 -3.21 -4.10 8.37
CA LEU A 103 -2.73 -2.79 7.92
C LEU A 103 -1.54 -2.97 6.98
N PHE A 104 -1.65 -2.43 5.79
CA PHE A 104 -0.57 -2.32 4.82
C PHE A 104 -0.11 -0.87 4.69
N LEU A 105 1.19 -0.68 4.52
CA LEU A 105 1.80 0.59 4.14
C LEU A 105 2.65 0.33 2.90
N PHE A 106 2.53 1.16 1.88
CA PHE A 106 3.43 1.09 0.73
C PHE A 106 4.88 1.30 1.17
N ASP A 107 5.82 0.61 0.52
CA ASP A 107 7.25 0.74 0.86
C ASP A 107 7.82 2.06 0.35
N ASP A 108 7.38 2.48 -0.83
CA ASP A 108 7.84 3.68 -1.51
C ASP A 108 6.70 4.66 -1.83
N TYR A 109 7.07 5.86 -2.27
CA TYR A 109 6.11 6.87 -2.71
C TYR A 109 5.55 6.51 -4.08
N ILE A 110 4.22 6.40 -4.17
CA ILE A 110 3.51 6.06 -5.41
C ILE A 110 3.32 7.25 -6.33
N ALA A 111 3.39 8.47 -5.81
CA ALA A 111 3.23 9.73 -6.52
C ALA A 111 3.89 10.87 -5.74
N LYS A 112 4.06 12.03 -6.38
CA LYS A 112 4.34 13.31 -5.72
C LYS A 112 3.19 14.27 -5.97
N ARG A 113 2.63 14.86 -4.91
CA ARG A 113 1.49 15.79 -4.98
C ARG A 113 1.56 16.84 -3.87
N PRO A 114 0.98 18.02 -4.07
CA PRO A 114 0.75 18.94 -2.96
C PRO A 114 -0.30 18.39 -2.00
N MET A 115 -0.20 18.74 -0.73
CA MET A 115 -1.26 18.50 0.25
C MET A 115 -2.48 19.36 -0.10
N ASN A 116 -2.23 20.66 -0.34
CA ASN A 116 -3.22 21.63 -0.82
C ASN A 116 -2.57 22.60 -1.82
N GLU A 117 -3.16 22.76 -2.99
CA GLU A 117 -2.63 23.66 -4.02
C GLU A 117 -2.64 25.13 -3.60
N ASN A 118 -3.60 25.54 -2.74
CA ASN A 118 -3.67 26.89 -2.20
C ASN A 118 -2.63 27.18 -1.11
N GLY A 119 -1.82 26.20 -0.70
CA GLY A 119 -0.76 26.35 0.29
C GLY A 119 -1.25 26.52 1.74
N SER A 120 -2.53 26.33 2.03
CA SER A 120 -3.10 26.43 3.38
C SER A 120 -3.19 25.06 4.04
N ASN A 121 -3.06 25.01 5.38
CA ASN A 121 -3.39 23.83 6.18
C ASN A 121 -4.78 23.91 6.85
N GLU A 122 -5.60 24.87 6.46
CA GLU A 122 -6.94 25.07 7.03
C GLU A 122 -7.83 23.86 6.77
N GLY A 123 -8.39 23.33 7.85
CA GLY A 123 -9.23 22.13 7.84
C GLY A 123 -8.44 20.82 7.88
N GLY A 124 -7.12 20.91 7.99
CA GLY A 124 -6.24 19.75 8.11
C GLY A 124 -6.27 18.81 6.91
N TYR A 125 -5.74 17.61 7.13
CA TYR A 125 -5.75 16.56 6.09
C TYR A 125 -7.17 16.21 5.62
N GLU A 126 -8.15 16.21 6.51
CA GLU A 126 -9.53 15.82 6.23
C GLU A 126 -10.21 16.65 5.13
N LYS A 127 -9.77 17.90 4.94
CA LYS A 127 -10.29 18.80 3.87
C LYS A 127 -9.29 19.00 2.74
N SER A 128 -8.14 18.32 2.77
CA SER A 128 -7.07 18.52 1.80
C SER A 128 -7.43 18.05 0.40
N ASP A 129 -6.75 18.62 -0.58
CA ASP A 129 -6.85 18.19 -1.98
C ASP A 129 -6.20 16.82 -2.17
N LEU A 130 -5.17 16.50 -1.39
CA LEU A 130 -4.54 15.18 -1.39
C LEU A 130 -5.52 14.08 -0.94
N LYS A 131 -6.26 14.31 0.16
CA LYS A 131 -7.27 13.34 0.61
C LYS A 131 -8.34 13.10 -0.45
N LYS A 132 -8.85 14.16 -1.06
CA LYS A 132 -9.83 14.04 -2.15
C LYS A 132 -9.31 13.20 -3.30
N TRP A 133 -8.05 13.40 -3.69
CA TRP A 133 -7.41 12.60 -4.73
C TRP A 133 -7.27 11.13 -4.31
N ILE A 134 -6.87 10.86 -3.06
CA ILE A 134 -6.75 9.48 -2.53
C ILE A 134 -8.10 8.76 -2.58
N GLU A 135 -9.18 9.42 -2.14
CA GLU A 135 -10.51 8.81 -2.06
C GLU A 135 -11.19 8.66 -3.43
N ASN A 136 -10.98 9.60 -4.36
CA ASN A 136 -11.72 9.63 -5.62
C ASN A 136 -10.95 9.02 -6.80
N ASP A 137 -9.63 9.22 -6.84
CA ASP A 137 -8.83 8.81 -7.98
C ASP A 137 -7.94 7.60 -7.65
N LEU A 138 -7.12 7.70 -6.60
CA LEU A 138 -6.23 6.61 -6.22
C LEU A 138 -6.99 5.33 -5.86
N PHE A 139 -8.08 5.43 -5.08
CA PHE A 139 -8.89 4.27 -4.71
C PHE A 139 -9.38 3.49 -5.94
N LYS A 140 -9.72 4.16 -7.04
CA LYS A 140 -10.19 3.51 -8.27
C LYS A 140 -9.06 2.79 -9.03
N MET A 141 -7.79 3.14 -8.78
CA MET A 141 -6.64 2.50 -9.41
C MET A 141 -6.31 1.14 -8.78
N PHE A 142 -6.78 0.88 -7.56
CA PHE A 142 -6.62 -0.43 -6.94
C PHE A 142 -7.44 -1.50 -7.67
N PRO A 143 -6.95 -2.76 -7.74
CA PRO A 143 -7.74 -3.90 -8.22
C PRO A 143 -9.07 -4.03 -7.47
N GLU A 144 -10.13 -4.35 -8.19
CA GLU A 144 -11.48 -4.45 -7.61
C GLU A 144 -11.55 -5.44 -6.43
N VAL A 145 -10.85 -6.57 -6.54
CA VAL A 145 -10.77 -7.57 -5.47
C VAL A 145 -10.21 -6.98 -4.17
N LEU A 146 -9.24 -6.07 -4.24
CA LEU A 146 -8.72 -5.39 -3.05
C LEU A 146 -9.69 -4.32 -2.56
N ARG A 147 -10.27 -3.51 -3.46
CA ARG A 147 -11.22 -2.44 -3.10
C ARG A 147 -12.41 -2.94 -2.31
N ASN A 148 -12.92 -4.14 -2.64
CA ASN A 148 -14.08 -4.74 -1.98
C ASN A 148 -13.80 -5.15 -0.51
N HIS A 149 -12.52 -5.28 -0.13
CA HIS A 149 -12.09 -5.64 1.22
C HIS A 149 -11.27 -4.54 1.90
N MET A 150 -11.10 -3.41 1.21
CA MET A 150 -10.27 -2.30 1.68
C MET A 150 -11.09 -1.30 2.50
N THR A 151 -10.49 -0.83 3.59
CA THR A 151 -11.01 0.27 4.38
C THR A 151 -9.88 1.22 4.77
N GLY A 152 -10.21 2.49 5.02
CA GLY A 152 -9.28 3.45 5.58
C GLY A 152 -8.06 3.77 4.70
N LEU A 153 -8.24 3.82 3.37
CA LEU A 153 -7.17 4.26 2.47
C LEU A 153 -6.83 5.73 2.77
N THR A 154 -5.60 5.98 3.18
CA THR A 154 -5.11 7.27 3.64
C THR A 154 -3.57 7.34 3.54
N ILE A 155 -2.95 8.39 4.06
CA ILE A 155 -1.51 8.43 4.39
C ILE A 155 -1.32 8.34 5.90
N PRO A 156 -0.15 7.88 6.41
CA PRO A 156 0.05 7.69 7.85
C PRO A 156 0.14 9.01 8.63
N THR A 157 0.01 8.89 9.96
CA THR A 157 0.27 9.99 10.90
C THR A 157 1.74 10.10 11.29
N LEU A 158 2.08 11.19 11.97
CA LEU A 158 3.39 11.38 12.58
C LEU A 158 3.61 10.33 13.69
N GLY A 159 2.58 10.07 14.50
CA GLY A 159 2.61 9.03 15.52
C GLY A 159 2.96 7.67 14.94
N GLU A 160 2.29 7.25 13.88
CA GLU A 160 2.50 5.95 13.23
C GLU A 160 3.93 5.79 12.66
N ILE A 161 4.48 6.81 12.06
CA ILE A 161 5.79 6.72 11.40
C ILE A 161 6.93 7.10 12.33
N CYS A 162 6.91 8.28 12.93
CA CYS A 162 8.04 8.81 13.69
C CYS A 162 7.92 8.56 15.20
N GLY A 163 6.68 8.45 15.69
CA GLY A 163 6.38 8.46 17.11
C GLY A 163 6.51 9.87 17.70
N TRP A 164 5.91 10.08 18.87
CA TRP A 164 5.92 11.36 19.57
C TRP A 164 7.07 11.48 20.57
N GLY A 165 8.32 11.16 20.12
CA GLY A 165 9.51 11.22 20.96
C GLY A 165 10.12 12.63 21.09
N ASP A 166 10.01 13.44 20.05
CA ASP A 166 10.63 14.76 19.97
C ASP A 166 9.74 15.83 20.59
N ASN A 167 10.35 16.72 21.40
CA ASN A 167 9.62 17.84 22.02
C ASN A 167 9.25 18.89 20.98
N TRP A 168 10.08 19.09 19.96
CA TRP A 168 9.80 20.03 18.90
C TRP A 168 8.53 19.64 18.12
N ASP A 169 8.38 18.34 17.80
CA ASP A 169 7.17 17.82 17.14
C ASP A 169 5.92 18.08 17.99
N LYS A 170 5.99 17.80 19.30
CA LYS A 170 4.89 18.04 20.24
C LYS A 170 4.49 19.52 20.37
N GLU A 171 5.46 20.41 20.23
CA GLU A 171 5.23 21.85 20.35
C GLU A 171 4.57 22.42 19.07
N HIS A 172 4.94 21.91 17.89
CA HIS A 172 4.63 22.56 16.61
C HIS A 172 3.64 21.82 15.71
N ILE A 173 3.43 20.51 15.92
CA ILE A 173 2.56 19.68 15.11
C ILE A 173 1.27 19.34 15.86
N GLU A 174 0.14 19.32 15.16
CA GLU A 174 -1.13 18.85 15.72
C GLU A 174 -1.02 17.38 16.12
N PRO A 175 -1.39 17.03 17.38
CA PRO A 175 -1.20 15.66 17.87
C PRO A 175 -2.14 14.67 17.20
N ASP A 176 -1.73 13.42 17.20
CA ASP A 176 -2.57 12.25 17.02
C ASP A 176 -2.39 11.31 18.22
N ASP A 177 -3.28 10.33 18.35
CA ASP A 177 -3.24 9.31 19.40
C ASP A 177 -2.69 7.97 18.89
N ASP A 178 -2.09 7.94 17.69
CA ASP A 178 -1.60 6.72 17.06
C ASP A 178 -0.27 6.28 17.67
N GLU A 179 -0.14 4.97 17.88
CA GLU A 179 1.11 4.36 18.31
C GLU A 179 2.04 4.12 17.11
N GLN A 180 3.34 4.32 17.36
CA GLN A 180 4.33 4.07 16.32
C GLN A 180 4.30 2.61 15.84
N LEU A 181 4.16 2.44 14.53
CA LEU A 181 4.13 1.13 13.89
C LEU A 181 5.42 0.35 14.19
N PRO A 182 5.34 -0.96 14.48
CA PRO A 182 6.48 -1.75 14.94
C PRO A 182 7.71 -1.66 14.02
N LEU A 183 7.52 -1.74 12.70
CA LEU A 183 8.61 -1.65 11.73
C LEU A 183 9.19 -0.23 11.64
N MET A 184 8.38 0.80 11.89
CA MET A 184 8.78 2.21 11.82
C MET A 184 9.62 2.65 13.03
N LYS A 185 9.73 1.83 14.09
CA LYS A 185 10.69 2.05 15.19
C LYS A 185 12.14 2.06 14.70
N GLN A 186 12.42 1.34 13.62
CA GLN A 186 13.70 1.43 12.94
C GLN A 186 13.67 2.56 11.91
N ARG A 187 14.44 3.64 12.16
CA ARG A 187 14.45 4.84 11.32
C ARG A 187 14.67 4.57 9.83
N ARG A 188 15.51 3.59 9.47
CA ARG A 188 15.75 3.21 8.08
C ARG A 188 14.46 2.84 7.31
N ASN A 189 13.47 2.25 8.00
CA ASN A 189 12.22 1.83 7.39
C ASN A 189 11.26 2.99 7.12
N ARG A 190 11.54 4.17 7.68
CA ARG A 190 10.79 5.41 7.42
C ARG A 190 11.22 6.08 6.12
N VAL A 191 12.44 5.78 5.63
CA VAL A 191 12.94 6.29 4.36
C VAL A 191 12.20 5.61 3.23
N ALA A 192 11.68 6.40 2.29
CA ALA A 192 11.01 5.92 1.10
C ALA A 192 11.56 6.64 -0.14
N TYR A 193 11.37 6.02 -1.29
CA TYR A 193 11.95 6.48 -2.55
C TYR A 193 10.85 6.92 -3.52
N TYR A 194 11.22 7.79 -4.43
CA TYR A 194 10.43 8.11 -5.61
C TYR A 194 11.35 8.12 -6.83
N ASN A 195 11.08 7.26 -7.80
CA ASN A 195 11.93 7.06 -8.99
C ASN A 195 13.41 6.76 -8.61
N ASN A 196 13.62 5.89 -7.63
CA ASN A 196 14.93 5.47 -7.09
C ASN A 196 15.71 6.54 -6.30
N ASP A 197 15.15 7.72 -6.08
CA ASP A 197 15.75 8.76 -5.25
C ASP A 197 15.05 8.85 -3.89
N CYS A 198 15.81 8.96 -2.79
CA CYS A 198 15.25 9.29 -1.49
C CYS A 198 14.46 10.57 -1.59
N ALA A 199 13.21 10.55 -1.15
CA ALA A 199 12.34 11.71 -1.23
C ALA A 199 11.77 12.09 0.15
N TRP A 200 11.16 13.25 0.21
CA TRP A 200 10.36 13.69 1.34
C TRP A 200 8.91 13.32 1.08
N GLY A 201 8.16 13.00 2.12
CA GLY A 201 6.78 12.57 1.97
C GLY A 201 5.86 13.08 3.07
N TRP A 202 4.60 13.15 2.73
CA TRP A 202 3.54 13.68 3.58
C TRP A 202 3.14 12.74 4.71
N LEU A 203 2.77 13.36 5.84
CA LEU A 203 2.00 12.77 6.93
C LEU A 203 0.70 13.56 7.12
N ARG A 204 -0.31 12.95 7.79
CA ARG A 204 -1.64 13.56 7.95
C ARG A 204 -1.67 14.82 8.83
N ASN A 205 -0.71 14.97 9.75
CA ASN A 205 -0.73 16.01 10.77
C ASN A 205 -0.44 17.38 10.16
N ALA A 206 -1.34 18.33 10.37
CA ALA A 206 -1.06 19.73 10.12
C ALA A 206 -0.11 20.29 11.16
N THR A 207 0.60 21.37 10.84
CA THR A 207 1.26 22.17 11.85
C THR A 207 0.22 22.96 12.66
N LYS A 208 0.50 23.19 13.96
CA LYS A 208 -0.32 24.07 14.78
C LYS A 208 -0.36 25.48 14.20
N LYS A 209 -1.51 26.10 14.28
CA LYS A 209 -1.76 27.41 13.66
C LYS A 209 -0.81 28.50 14.16
N GLU A 210 -0.43 28.44 15.44
CA GLU A 210 0.50 29.36 16.07
C GLU A 210 1.90 29.28 15.49
N PHE A 211 2.26 28.09 14.95
CA PHE A 211 3.54 27.89 14.29
C PHE A 211 3.44 28.20 12.79
N SER A 212 2.51 27.56 12.07
CA SER A 212 2.30 27.80 10.64
C SER A 212 0.88 27.39 10.23
N SER A 213 0.20 28.28 9.51
CA SER A 213 -1.10 28.00 8.88
C SER A 213 -0.99 27.42 7.46
N ALA A 214 0.23 27.08 7.02
CA ALA A 214 0.53 26.72 5.63
C ALA A 214 1.34 25.43 5.51
N SER A 215 1.50 24.67 6.58
CA SER A 215 2.41 23.51 6.54
C SER A 215 1.77 22.24 7.12
N PHE A 216 2.30 21.11 6.69
CA PHE A 216 1.98 19.77 7.22
C PHE A 216 3.27 19.04 7.63
N ALA A 217 3.14 18.11 8.55
CA ALA A 217 4.21 17.19 8.90
C ALA A 217 4.56 16.28 7.72
N GLY A 218 5.78 15.80 7.71
CA GLY A 218 6.29 14.87 6.73
C GLY A 218 7.45 14.05 7.26
N VAL A 219 7.98 13.17 6.42
CA VAL A 219 9.20 12.42 6.65
C VAL A 219 10.26 12.88 5.68
N GLY A 220 11.40 13.30 6.20
CA GLY A 220 12.56 13.68 5.40
C GLY A 220 13.30 12.47 4.82
N SER A 221 14.17 12.71 3.84
CA SER A 221 14.96 11.68 3.14
C SER A 221 15.85 10.82 4.03
N TYR A 222 16.06 11.21 5.30
CA TYR A 222 16.81 10.45 6.30
C TYR A 222 15.93 9.77 7.36
N GLY A 223 14.58 9.77 7.17
CA GLY A 223 13.64 9.13 8.07
C GLY A 223 13.40 9.88 9.39
N TYR A 224 13.69 11.18 9.43
CA TYR A 224 13.30 12.07 10.53
C TYR A 224 11.99 12.78 10.22
N ALA A 225 11.27 13.16 11.28
CA ALA A 225 10.14 14.07 11.16
C ALA A 225 10.59 15.39 10.51
N TYR A 226 9.71 15.96 9.75
CA TYR A 226 9.92 17.16 8.97
C TYR A 226 8.56 17.88 8.79
N TYR A 227 8.57 19.11 8.32
CA TYR A 227 7.38 19.81 7.90
C TYR A 227 7.62 20.58 6.60
N GLY A 228 6.61 20.70 5.76
CA GLY A 228 6.70 21.39 4.49
C GLY A 228 5.46 22.22 4.18
N SER A 229 5.63 23.20 3.28
CA SER A 229 4.50 23.98 2.78
C SER A 229 3.49 23.05 2.12
N ALA A 230 2.20 23.23 2.42
CA ALA A 230 1.10 22.44 1.85
C ALA A 230 1.09 22.41 0.32
N SER A 231 1.69 23.41 -0.35
CA SER A 231 1.83 23.48 -1.80
C SER A 231 3.06 22.76 -2.37
N ASN A 232 3.94 22.22 -1.53
CA ASN A 232 5.07 21.42 -2.01
C ASN A 232 4.54 20.13 -2.67
N SER A 233 5.25 19.67 -3.70
CA SER A 233 4.98 18.37 -4.32
C SER A 233 5.85 17.30 -3.66
N ASP A 234 5.40 16.83 -2.49
CA ASP A 234 6.09 15.79 -1.73
C ASP A 234 5.49 14.40 -1.98
N GLY A 235 6.20 13.36 -1.57
CA GLY A 235 5.85 11.96 -1.80
C GLY A 235 4.56 11.54 -1.08
N VAL A 236 3.76 10.75 -1.75
CA VAL A 236 2.54 10.14 -1.22
C VAL A 236 2.80 8.65 -0.98
N ARG A 237 2.78 8.23 0.28
CA ARG A 237 2.99 6.86 0.74
C ARG A 237 1.74 6.38 1.46
N PRO A 238 0.76 5.80 0.74
CA PRO A 238 -0.50 5.41 1.34
C PRO A 238 -0.40 4.20 2.27
N GLU A 239 -1.36 4.15 3.18
CA GLU A 239 -1.68 2.98 3.99
C GLU A 239 -3.15 2.64 3.84
N PHE A 240 -3.51 1.38 4.11
CA PHE A 240 -4.88 0.90 4.05
C PHE A 240 -5.05 -0.39 4.85
N TRP A 241 -6.28 -0.62 5.32
CA TRP A 241 -6.67 -1.87 5.94
C TRP A 241 -7.32 -2.80 4.92
N LEU A 242 -6.95 -4.07 4.95
CA LEU A 242 -7.71 -5.14 4.31
C LEU A 242 -8.40 -5.98 5.38
N VAL A 243 -9.66 -6.34 5.12
CA VAL A 243 -10.43 -7.29 5.91
C VAL A 243 -10.26 -8.67 5.27
N ARG A 244 -9.99 -9.69 6.09
CA ARG A 244 -9.83 -11.10 5.66
C ARG A 244 -11.13 -11.70 5.17
#